data_90bb408220df518510bd300ec277216f
#
_entry.id   90bb408220df518510bd300ec277216f
#
_cell.length_a   1.000
_cell.length_b   1.000
_cell.length_c   1.000
_cell.angle_alpha   90.00
_cell.angle_beta   90.00
_cell.angle_gamma   90.00
#
_symmetry.space_group_name_H-M   'P 1'
#
loop_
_entity.id
_entity.type
_entity.pdbx_description
1 polymer ?
#
loop_
_entity_poly.entity_id
_entity_poly.type
_entity_poly.pdbx_seq_one_letter_code
_entity_poly.pdbx_strand_id
1 'polypeptide(L)'
;MELIVGIIIAVCIFMSFKTVVKACFQKNFLSYETVIMITYLYISLLVGFGMIYLICIQSNMEVLIEAGNPISGGYFDKLVTALYFSAVTLFSVGYGDLAPIGLGRFLAVIEALIGYVLPAVFLARTVIGIENSN
;
A
#
# COMPACT_ATOMS: atom_id res chain seq x y z
N MET A 1 7.95 20.18 -9.15
CA MET A 1 6.66 19.96 -8.48
C MET A 1 6.49 18.50 -8.07
N GLU A 2 6.82 17.55 -8.93
CA GLU A 2 6.65 16.10 -8.67
C GLU A 2 7.45 15.62 -7.46
N LEU A 3 8.68 16.10 -7.28
CA LEU A 3 9.55 15.71 -6.17
C LEU A 3 8.98 16.16 -4.81
N ILE A 4 8.35 17.32 -4.76
CA ILE A 4 7.69 17.84 -3.54
C ILE A 4 6.46 17.01 -3.21
N VAL A 5 5.64 16.65 -4.19
CA VAL A 5 4.48 15.79 -4.03
C VAL A 5 4.91 14.40 -3.54
N GLY A 6 5.98 13.83 -4.11
CA GLY A 6 6.55 12.55 -3.68
C GLY A 6 7.01 12.57 -2.20
N ILE A 7 7.68 13.65 -1.78
CA ILE A 7 8.11 13.82 -0.38
C ILE A 7 6.90 13.93 0.56
N ILE A 8 5.87 14.70 0.19
CA ILE A 8 4.65 14.83 1.01
C ILE A 8 3.97 13.48 1.19
N ILE A 9 3.84 12.69 0.12
CA ILE A 9 3.26 11.35 0.15
C ILE A 9 4.09 10.43 1.06
N ALA A 10 5.42 10.42 0.93
CA ALA A 10 6.31 9.63 1.77
C ALA A 10 6.19 9.99 3.25
N VAL A 11 6.09 11.29 3.57
CA VAL A 11 5.89 11.77 4.94
C VAL A 11 4.52 11.34 5.48
N CYS A 12 3.44 11.43 4.68
CA CYS A 12 2.11 10.98 5.07
C CYS A 12 2.08 9.47 5.37
N ILE A 13 2.70 8.65 4.51
CA ILE A 13 2.82 7.19 4.72
C ILE A 13 3.60 6.92 6.01
N PHE A 14 4.74 7.58 6.21
CA PHE A 14 5.57 7.40 7.40
C PHE A 14 4.86 7.79 8.69
N MET A 15 4.11 8.90 8.69
CA MET A 15 3.31 9.32 9.84
C MET A 15 2.15 8.36 10.12
N SER A 16 1.45 7.88 9.08
CA SER A 16 0.40 6.89 9.21
C SER A 16 0.93 5.58 9.80
N PHE A 17 2.08 5.12 9.31
CA PHE A 17 2.74 3.92 9.81
C PHE A 17 3.15 4.05 11.30
N LYS A 18 3.75 5.18 11.69
CA LYS A 18 4.07 5.44 13.11
C LYS A 18 2.84 5.44 14.01
N THR A 19 1.74 6.01 13.55
CA THR A 19 0.48 6.08 14.33
C THR A 19 -0.09 4.68 14.56
N VAL A 20 -0.08 3.82 13.56
CA VAL A 20 -0.58 2.44 13.66
C VAL A 20 0.34 1.58 14.53
N VAL A 21 1.67 1.71 14.38
CA VAL A 21 2.62 1.01 15.25
C VAL A 21 2.37 1.41 16.70
N LYS A 22 2.16 2.70 17.00
CA LYS A 22 1.85 3.18 18.34
C LYS A 22 0.51 2.62 18.86
N ALA A 23 -0.52 2.56 18.02
CA ALA A 23 -1.82 1.99 18.37
C ALA A 23 -1.74 0.48 18.63
N CYS A 24 -0.93 -0.26 17.85
CA CYS A 24 -0.66 -1.68 18.05
C CYS A 24 -0.04 -2.00 19.43
N PHE A 25 0.64 -1.06 20.07
CA PHE A 25 1.24 -1.24 21.38
C PHE A 25 0.31 -0.84 22.54
N GLN A 26 -0.88 -0.33 22.28
CA GLN A 26 -1.84 0.09 23.29
C GLN A 26 -2.76 -1.07 23.71
N LYS A 27 -3.10 -1.14 25.02
CA LYS A 27 -3.71 -2.29 25.70
C LYS A 27 -5.17 -2.65 25.30
N ASN A 28 -5.86 -1.80 24.53
CA ASN A 28 -7.26 -2.00 24.11
C ASN A 28 -7.35 -2.30 22.61
N PHE A 29 -6.99 -3.51 22.22
CA PHE A 29 -6.76 -3.87 20.82
C PHE A 29 -8.04 -4.13 19.98
N LEU A 30 -9.18 -4.39 20.60
CA LEU A 30 -10.49 -4.65 19.94
C LEU A 30 -11.43 -3.43 19.96
N SER A 31 -10.87 -2.22 19.97
CA SER A 31 -11.68 -1.01 19.86
C SER A 31 -12.05 -0.73 18.42
N TYR A 32 -13.28 -0.24 18.19
CA TYR A 32 -13.73 0.29 16.90
C TYR A 32 -12.76 1.33 16.31
N GLU A 33 -12.11 2.11 17.16
CA GLU A 33 -11.06 3.05 16.79
C GLU A 33 -9.87 2.36 16.10
N THR A 34 -9.47 1.17 16.54
CA THR A 34 -8.35 0.42 15.94
C THR A 34 -8.68 -0.03 14.52
N VAL A 35 -9.92 -0.46 14.26
CA VAL A 35 -10.38 -0.86 12.93
C VAL A 35 -10.35 0.33 11.97
N ILE A 36 -10.83 1.49 12.41
CA ILE A 36 -10.79 2.73 11.61
C ILE A 36 -9.35 3.13 11.30
N MET A 37 -8.45 3.07 12.29
CA MET A 37 -7.04 3.42 12.09
C MET A 37 -6.35 2.49 11.07
N ILE A 38 -6.62 1.19 11.14
CA ILE A 38 -6.06 0.22 10.18
C ILE A 38 -6.62 0.48 8.78
N THR A 39 -7.92 0.72 8.64
CA THR A 39 -8.55 1.05 7.36
C THR A 39 -7.93 2.32 6.75
N TYR A 40 -7.75 3.36 7.56
CA TYR A 40 -7.09 4.59 7.11
C TYR A 40 -5.64 4.35 6.66
N LEU A 41 -4.89 3.51 7.38
CA LEU A 41 -3.54 3.11 6.98
C LEU A 41 -3.54 2.42 5.62
N TYR A 42 -4.44 1.45 5.40
CA TYR A 42 -4.53 0.73 4.12
C TYR A 42 -4.84 1.67 2.96
N ILE A 43 -5.80 2.58 3.13
CA ILE A 43 -6.12 3.59 2.11
C ILE A 43 -4.91 4.51 1.84
N SER A 44 -4.22 4.93 2.89
CA SER A 44 -3.02 5.78 2.75
C SER A 44 -1.89 5.06 2.01
N LEU A 45 -1.66 3.77 2.30
CA LEU A 45 -0.66 2.97 1.60
C LEU A 45 -1.03 2.76 0.13
N LEU A 46 -2.29 2.41 -0.16
CA LEU A 46 -2.81 2.22 -1.51
C LEU A 46 -2.59 3.48 -2.36
N VAL A 47 -3.02 4.62 -1.85
CA VAL A 47 -2.84 5.90 -2.57
C VAL A 47 -1.36 6.24 -2.71
N GLY A 48 -0.56 6.03 -1.66
CA GLY A 48 0.87 6.31 -1.68
C GLY A 48 1.63 5.49 -2.72
N PHE A 49 1.47 4.17 -2.74
CA PHE A 49 2.10 3.31 -3.73
C PHE A 49 1.56 3.56 -5.14
N GLY A 50 0.24 3.74 -5.28
CA GLY A 50 -0.36 4.11 -6.57
C GLY A 50 0.23 5.40 -7.15
N MET A 51 0.46 6.43 -6.31
CA MET A 51 1.11 7.67 -6.75
C MET A 51 2.59 7.46 -7.10
N ILE A 52 3.32 6.59 -6.40
CA ILE A 52 4.70 6.24 -6.76
C ILE A 52 4.74 5.59 -8.15
N TYR A 53 3.87 4.60 -8.43
CA TYR A 53 3.78 4.00 -9.76
C TYR A 53 3.43 5.04 -10.82
N LEU A 54 2.46 5.91 -10.56
CA LEU A 54 2.08 6.97 -11.51
C LEU A 54 3.26 7.89 -11.84
N ILE A 55 4.02 8.34 -10.84
CA ILE A 55 5.20 9.18 -11.03
C ILE A 55 6.25 8.46 -11.89
N CYS A 56 6.50 7.20 -11.63
CA CYS A 56 7.42 6.39 -12.44
C CYS A 56 6.95 6.27 -13.90
N ILE A 57 5.67 5.98 -14.13
CA ILE A 57 5.08 5.89 -15.48
C ILE A 57 5.18 7.24 -16.21
N GLN A 58 4.95 8.36 -15.53
CA GLN A 58 5.07 9.69 -16.12
C GLN A 58 6.51 10.08 -16.44
N SER A 59 7.46 9.62 -15.65
CA SER A 59 8.89 9.81 -15.89
C SER A 59 9.45 8.91 -17.01
N ASN A 60 8.57 8.29 -17.81
CA ASN A 60 8.92 7.32 -18.87
C ASN A 60 9.70 6.10 -18.36
N MET A 61 9.57 5.77 -17.07
CA MET A 61 10.09 4.54 -16.53
C MET A 61 9.04 3.44 -16.71
N GLU A 62 9.36 2.42 -17.48
CA GLU A 62 8.51 1.25 -17.64
C GLU A 62 8.54 0.41 -16.36
N VAL A 63 7.60 0.65 -15.45
CA VAL A 63 7.47 -0.07 -14.18
C VAL A 63 6.30 -1.06 -14.18
N LEU A 64 5.31 -0.84 -15.05
CA LEU A 64 4.12 -1.68 -15.23
C LEU A 64 3.85 -1.92 -16.70
N ILE A 65 3.39 -3.12 -17.02
CA ILE A 65 2.89 -3.51 -18.37
C ILE A 65 1.50 -4.13 -18.23
N GLU A 66 0.67 -3.91 -19.24
CA GLU A 66 -0.64 -4.50 -19.40
C GLU A 66 -0.65 -5.34 -20.69
N ALA A 67 -0.99 -6.63 -20.58
CA ALA A 67 -0.97 -7.57 -21.68
C ALA A 67 0.33 -7.55 -22.53
N GLY A 68 1.49 -7.32 -21.86
CA GLY A 68 2.80 -7.25 -22.50
C GLY A 68 3.16 -5.90 -23.11
N ASN A 69 2.31 -4.90 -23.04
CA ASN A 69 2.56 -3.55 -23.56
C ASN A 69 2.72 -2.52 -22.43
N PRO A 70 3.52 -1.48 -22.63
CA PRO A 70 3.61 -0.36 -21.69
C PRO A 70 2.25 0.31 -21.50
N ILE A 71 2.00 0.81 -20.27
CA ILE A 71 0.76 1.51 -19.96
C ILE A 71 0.63 2.74 -20.84
N SER A 72 -0.42 2.79 -21.66
CA SER A 72 -0.74 3.86 -22.61
C SER A 72 -2.00 4.60 -22.18
N GLY A 73 -2.23 5.79 -22.75
CA GLY A 73 -3.42 6.58 -22.44
C GLY A 73 -3.13 7.92 -21.78
N GLY A 74 -4.20 8.60 -21.38
CA GLY A 74 -4.15 9.90 -20.72
C GLY A 74 -3.66 9.81 -19.26
N TYR A 75 -3.51 10.99 -18.64
CA TYR A 75 -3.13 11.06 -17.22
C TYR A 75 -4.08 10.28 -16.32
N PHE A 76 -5.38 10.40 -16.58
CA PHE A 76 -6.40 9.75 -15.76
C PHE A 76 -6.38 8.22 -15.90
N ASP A 77 -6.15 7.70 -17.11
CA ASP A 77 -6.04 6.26 -17.36
C ASP A 77 -4.83 5.69 -16.60
N LYS A 78 -3.68 6.36 -16.67
CA LYS A 78 -2.48 5.98 -15.95
C LYS A 78 -2.68 6.01 -14.43
N LEU A 79 -3.39 7.03 -13.91
CA LEU A 79 -3.71 7.15 -12.49
C LEU A 79 -4.59 5.99 -12.02
N VAL A 80 -5.67 5.70 -12.74
CA VAL A 80 -6.59 4.60 -12.40
C VAL A 80 -5.85 3.26 -12.44
N THR A 81 -5.06 3.02 -13.47
CA THR A 81 -4.26 1.79 -13.60
C THR A 81 -3.24 1.64 -12.47
N ALA A 82 -2.55 2.72 -12.09
CA ALA A 82 -1.58 2.70 -11.01
C ALA A 82 -2.25 2.44 -9.64
N LEU A 83 -3.38 3.08 -9.36
CA LEU A 83 -4.15 2.84 -8.13
C LEU A 83 -4.74 1.44 -8.08
N TYR A 84 -5.24 0.95 -9.20
CA TYR A 84 -5.75 -0.42 -9.31
C TYR A 84 -4.64 -1.43 -9.05
N PHE A 85 -3.45 -1.27 -9.67
CA PHE A 85 -2.32 -2.17 -9.44
C PHE A 85 -1.88 -2.17 -7.97
N SER A 86 -1.78 -1.00 -7.36
CA SER A 86 -1.49 -0.88 -5.93
C SER A 86 -2.54 -1.61 -5.08
N ALA A 87 -3.83 -1.43 -5.36
CA ALA A 87 -4.89 -2.11 -4.62
C ALA A 87 -4.77 -3.64 -4.70
N VAL A 88 -4.64 -4.20 -5.90
CA VAL A 88 -4.57 -5.66 -6.07
C VAL A 88 -3.30 -6.27 -5.51
N THR A 89 -2.21 -5.50 -5.45
CA THR A 89 -0.94 -5.91 -4.86
C THR A 89 -1.00 -5.85 -3.34
N LEU A 90 -1.46 -4.73 -2.78
CA LEU A 90 -1.56 -4.50 -1.34
C LEU A 90 -2.53 -5.48 -0.65
N PHE A 91 -3.65 -5.78 -1.31
CA PHE A 91 -4.64 -6.76 -0.81
C PHE A 91 -4.28 -8.21 -1.18
N SER A 92 -3.13 -8.44 -1.81
CA SER A 92 -2.64 -9.76 -2.21
C SER A 92 -3.63 -10.52 -3.13
N VAL A 93 -4.39 -9.80 -3.94
CA VAL A 93 -5.35 -10.38 -4.91
C VAL A 93 -4.61 -10.89 -6.14
N GLY A 94 -3.76 -10.05 -6.75
CA GLY A 94 -2.85 -10.40 -7.84
C GLY A 94 -3.55 -11.02 -9.06
N TYR A 95 -4.47 -10.32 -9.70
CA TYR A 95 -5.19 -10.84 -10.90
C TYR A 95 -4.26 -11.20 -12.06
N GLY A 96 -3.08 -10.57 -12.16
CA GLY A 96 -2.10 -10.88 -13.19
C GLY A 96 -2.35 -10.22 -14.54
N ASP A 97 -3.34 -9.35 -14.65
CA ASP A 97 -3.64 -8.51 -15.81
C ASP A 97 -2.59 -7.40 -16.01
N LEU A 98 -2.06 -6.90 -14.91
CA LEU A 98 -0.92 -6.00 -14.85
C LEU A 98 0.31 -6.71 -14.27
N ALA A 99 1.46 -6.53 -14.91
CA ALA A 99 2.71 -7.11 -14.45
C ALA A 99 3.75 -6.03 -14.16
N PRO A 100 4.41 -6.07 -12.99
CA PRO A 100 5.50 -5.15 -12.70
C PRO A 100 6.78 -5.57 -13.43
N ILE A 101 7.52 -4.59 -13.95
CA ILE A 101 8.81 -4.78 -14.60
C ILE A 101 9.87 -3.85 -14.01
N GLY A 102 11.12 -4.16 -14.24
CA GLY A 102 12.24 -3.34 -13.76
C GLY A 102 12.13 -2.98 -12.27
N LEU A 103 12.20 -1.70 -11.97
CA LEU A 103 12.04 -1.18 -10.60
C LEU A 103 10.64 -1.44 -10.02
N GLY A 104 9.63 -1.56 -10.87
CA GLY A 104 8.27 -1.89 -10.43
C GLY A 104 8.18 -3.20 -9.68
N ARG A 105 9.01 -4.20 -10.02
CA ARG A 105 9.07 -5.49 -9.29
C ARG A 105 9.50 -5.31 -7.84
N PHE A 106 10.51 -4.49 -7.61
CA PHE A 106 11.01 -4.22 -6.26
C PHE A 106 9.96 -3.49 -5.41
N LEU A 107 9.31 -2.47 -5.99
CA LEU A 107 8.22 -1.75 -5.32
C LEU A 107 7.06 -2.67 -4.99
N ALA A 108 6.64 -3.52 -5.94
CA ALA A 108 5.53 -4.46 -5.75
C ALA A 108 5.81 -5.50 -4.66
N VAL A 109 7.05 -5.98 -4.55
CA VAL A 109 7.44 -6.91 -3.47
C VAL A 109 7.36 -6.25 -2.10
N ILE A 110 7.84 -5.01 -1.96
CA ILE A 110 7.73 -4.25 -0.70
C ILE A 110 6.26 -4.01 -0.34
N GLU A 111 5.47 -3.57 -1.31
CA GLU A 111 4.03 -3.31 -1.12
C GLU A 111 3.28 -4.58 -0.70
N ALA A 112 3.49 -5.69 -1.40
CA ALA A 112 2.88 -6.98 -1.09
C ALA A 112 3.29 -7.48 0.31
N LEU A 113 4.56 -7.31 0.69
CA LEU A 113 5.05 -7.68 2.02
C LEU A 113 4.33 -6.87 3.11
N ILE A 114 4.19 -5.56 2.93
CA ILE A 114 3.46 -4.70 3.87
C ILE A 114 2.00 -5.14 3.95
N GLY A 115 1.36 -5.35 2.81
CA GLY A 115 -0.04 -5.79 2.72
C GLY A 115 -0.31 -7.10 3.41
N TYR A 116 0.64 -8.05 3.36
CA TYR A 116 0.53 -9.35 4.01
C TYR A 116 0.83 -9.31 5.52
N VAL A 117 1.88 -8.59 5.92
CA VAL A 117 2.35 -8.56 7.32
C VAL A 117 1.37 -7.83 8.23
N LEU A 118 0.74 -6.76 7.76
CA LEU A 118 -0.17 -5.96 8.59
C LEU A 118 -1.34 -6.78 9.17
N PRO A 119 -2.14 -7.52 8.37
CA PRO A 119 -3.22 -8.34 8.92
C PRO A 119 -2.71 -9.49 9.80
N ALA A 120 -1.57 -10.09 9.43
CA ALA A 120 -0.98 -11.18 10.20
C ALA A 120 -0.56 -10.73 11.61
N VAL A 121 0.07 -9.57 11.73
CA VAL A 121 0.43 -8.97 13.03
C VAL A 121 -0.80 -8.62 13.84
N PHE A 122 -1.85 -8.09 13.19
CA PHE A 122 -3.11 -7.80 13.84
C PHE A 122 -3.74 -9.07 14.43
N LEU A 123 -3.84 -10.14 13.66
CA LEU A 123 -4.41 -11.40 14.09
C LEU A 123 -3.61 -12.02 15.25
N ALA A 124 -2.28 -12.05 15.15
CA ALA A 124 -1.40 -12.57 16.18
C ALA A 124 -1.58 -11.83 17.52
N ARG A 125 -1.68 -10.50 17.47
CA ARG A 125 -1.91 -9.68 18.67
C ARG A 125 -3.28 -9.92 19.30
N THR A 126 -4.31 -10.13 18.48
CA THR A 126 -5.66 -10.41 18.98
C THR A 126 -5.69 -11.74 19.75
N VAL A 127 -5.05 -12.77 19.21
CA VAL A 127 -4.98 -14.10 19.85
C VAL A 127 -4.22 -14.04 21.18
N ILE A 128 -3.04 -13.42 21.21
CA ILE A 128 -2.24 -13.26 22.44
C ILE A 128 -2.97 -12.41 23.49
N GLY A 129 -3.72 -11.39 23.06
CA GLY A 129 -4.51 -10.54 23.95
C GLY A 129 -5.63 -11.30 24.67
N ILE A 130 -6.26 -12.26 24.01
CA ILE A 130 -7.30 -13.11 24.59
C ILE A 130 -6.69 -14.10 25.60
N GLU A 131 -5.55 -14.68 25.30
CA GLU A 131 -4.87 -15.65 26.17
C GLU A 131 -4.42 -15.02 27.51
N ASN A 132 -3.97 -13.77 27.50
CA ASN A 132 -3.55 -13.07 28.72
C ASN A 132 -4.73 -12.49 29.53
N SER A 133 -5.97 -12.60 29.06
CA SER A 133 -7.19 -12.12 29.76
C SER A 133 -7.92 -13.23 30.52
N ASN A 134 -7.49 -14.50 30.37
CA ASN A 134 -7.95 -15.66 31.14
C ASN A 134 -6.94 -16.03 32.22
#